data_edd4b7b4e1f3dbd2c8749116f5e0a186
#
_entry.id   edd4b7b4e1f3dbd2c8749116f5e0a186
#
_cell.length_a   1.000
_cell.length_b   1.000
_cell.length_c   1.000
_cell.angle_alpha   90.00
_cell.angle_beta   90.00
_cell.angle_gamma   90.00
#
_symmetry.space_group_name_H-M   'P 1'
#
loop_
_entity.id
_entity.type
_entity.pdbx_description
1 polymer ?
#
loop_
_entity_poly.entity_id
_entity_poly.type
_entity_poly.pdbx_seq_one_letter_code
_entity_poly.pdbx_strand_id
1 'polypeptide(L)'
;QGRAIETSTAPFKLTVSSGEGKVGEQLAGGLAMLGYEKLELSGEGHTKYDPETDIINYVEGKNYYKLEDGFKLDISGKFEGLKAMSDMASATAMDDDTAPSEDVMDNALENMVIHGFTFSLDDDGMLNRAFNAYGAQSGEDPQQVKNQLVGLMAMAPMMAAGSGVDASLVTEVTGALSSFITDPKTLTIAVAPQEPLRVSTLANMDDPSALTKAYLDLSATNK
;
A
#
# COMPACT_ATOMS: atom_id res chain seq x y z
N GLN A 1 13.90 -0.35 32.36
CA GLN A 1 13.88 0.52 31.16
C GLN A 1 14.13 -0.37 29.95
N GLY A 2 13.08 -0.68 29.21
CA GLY A 2 13.17 -1.44 27.97
C GLY A 2 13.97 -0.64 26.94
N ARG A 3 14.90 -1.28 26.26
CA ARG A 3 15.67 -0.68 25.19
C ARG A 3 14.90 -0.86 23.90
N ALA A 4 14.70 0.22 23.12
CA ALA A 4 14.16 0.10 21.78
C ALA A 4 15.00 -0.89 20.95
N ILE A 5 14.32 -1.77 20.23
CA ILE A 5 14.92 -2.78 19.36
C ILE A 5 14.91 -2.22 17.93
N GLU A 6 16.09 -2.06 17.36
CA GLU A 6 16.23 -1.68 15.96
C GLU A 6 16.40 -2.95 15.13
N THR A 7 15.58 -3.12 14.10
CA THR A 7 15.68 -4.19 13.12
C THR A 7 15.88 -3.59 11.74
N SER A 8 16.88 -4.07 11.03
CA SER A 8 17.10 -3.70 9.63
C SER A 8 17.14 -4.95 8.77
N THR A 9 16.39 -4.95 7.69
CA THR A 9 16.58 -5.89 6.59
C THR A 9 17.65 -5.30 5.69
N ALA A 10 18.74 -6.02 5.50
CA ALA A 10 19.78 -5.59 4.58
C ALA A 10 19.17 -5.37 3.17
N PRO A 11 19.68 -4.42 2.39
CA PRO A 11 19.24 -4.26 1.02
C PRO A 11 19.32 -5.59 0.27
N PHE A 12 18.22 -5.97 -0.35
CA PHE A 12 18.16 -7.20 -1.14
C PHE A 12 17.90 -6.87 -2.62
N LYS A 13 18.35 -7.76 -3.49
CA LYS A 13 17.97 -7.77 -4.90
C LYS A 13 17.57 -9.19 -5.29
N LEU A 14 16.38 -9.32 -5.87
CA LEU A 14 15.83 -10.57 -6.37
C LEU A 14 15.55 -10.41 -7.87
N THR A 15 16.01 -11.35 -8.66
CA THR A 15 15.65 -11.43 -10.08
C THR A 15 14.72 -12.61 -10.28
N VAL A 16 13.55 -12.34 -10.85
CA VAL A 16 12.55 -13.36 -11.20
C VAL A 16 12.44 -13.39 -12.73
N SER A 17 12.76 -14.53 -13.33
CA SER A 17 12.63 -14.76 -14.77
C SER A 17 11.76 -15.99 -15.02
N SER A 18 11.26 -16.10 -16.25
CA SER A 18 10.56 -17.31 -16.70
C SER A 18 11.48 -18.53 -16.59
N GLY A 19 10.94 -19.62 -16.03
CA GLY A 19 11.61 -20.91 -15.95
C GLY A 19 10.85 -21.98 -16.72
N GLU A 20 11.36 -23.22 -16.70
CA GLU A 20 10.67 -24.38 -17.27
C GLU A 20 9.51 -24.83 -16.35
N GLY A 21 8.45 -25.38 -16.96
CA GLY A 21 7.28 -25.91 -16.29
C GLY A 21 6.10 -24.94 -16.21
N LYS A 22 4.93 -25.45 -15.76
CA LYS A 22 3.66 -24.69 -15.79
C LYS A 22 3.70 -23.33 -15.07
N VAL A 23 4.39 -23.26 -13.93
CA VAL A 23 4.52 -22.00 -13.17
C VAL A 23 5.42 -21.01 -13.92
N GLY A 24 6.52 -21.49 -14.49
CA GLY A 24 7.41 -20.66 -15.32
C GLY A 24 6.72 -20.12 -16.57
N GLU A 25 5.92 -20.93 -17.24
CA GLU A 25 5.15 -20.53 -18.43
C GLU A 25 4.06 -19.49 -18.08
N GLN A 26 3.35 -19.66 -16.95
CA GLN A 26 2.36 -18.68 -16.47
C GLN A 26 3.02 -17.35 -16.12
N LEU A 27 4.18 -17.41 -15.44
CA LEU A 27 4.95 -16.23 -15.11
C LEU A 27 5.44 -15.52 -16.37
N ALA A 28 5.97 -16.27 -17.35
CA ALA A 28 6.39 -15.73 -18.65
C ALA A 28 5.25 -15.00 -19.37
N GLY A 29 4.05 -15.57 -19.37
CA GLY A 29 2.86 -14.94 -19.95
C GLY A 29 2.51 -13.62 -19.26
N GLY A 30 2.51 -13.58 -17.92
CA GLY A 30 2.25 -12.38 -17.15
C GLY A 30 3.33 -11.29 -17.36
N LEU A 31 4.60 -11.68 -17.38
CA LEU A 31 5.71 -10.77 -17.64
C LEU A 31 5.62 -10.16 -19.05
N ALA A 32 5.38 -11.01 -20.06
CA ALA A 32 5.26 -10.58 -21.45
C ALA A 32 4.08 -9.60 -21.66
N MET A 33 2.95 -9.82 -20.97
CA MET A 33 1.79 -8.91 -21.02
C MET A 33 2.15 -7.51 -20.51
N LEU A 34 2.99 -7.42 -19.48
CA LEU A 34 3.47 -6.16 -18.91
C LEU A 34 4.72 -5.63 -19.62
N GLY A 35 5.23 -6.35 -20.63
CA GLY A 35 6.42 -5.97 -21.38
C GLY A 35 7.73 -6.14 -20.60
N TYR A 36 7.78 -7.10 -19.68
CA TYR A 36 9.00 -7.49 -18.96
C TYR A 36 9.56 -8.80 -19.49
N GLU A 37 10.87 -8.89 -19.64
CA GLU A 37 11.57 -10.16 -19.84
C GLU A 37 11.88 -10.86 -18.51
N LYS A 38 12.13 -10.06 -17.48
CA LYS A 38 12.39 -10.46 -16.10
C LYS A 38 11.93 -9.38 -15.15
N LEU A 39 11.63 -9.73 -13.88
CA LEU A 39 11.42 -8.76 -12.82
C LEU A 39 12.70 -8.63 -11.99
N GLU A 40 13.14 -7.41 -11.75
CA GLU A 40 14.19 -7.10 -10.79
C GLU A 40 13.59 -6.35 -9.62
N LEU A 41 13.45 -7.04 -8.48
CA LEU A 41 12.92 -6.52 -7.25
C LEU A 41 14.08 -6.18 -6.31
N SER A 42 14.02 -5.03 -5.68
CA SER A 42 14.93 -4.64 -4.61
C SER A 42 14.16 -4.00 -3.47
N GLY A 43 14.76 -3.96 -2.30
CA GLY A 43 14.14 -3.33 -1.15
C GLY A 43 15.09 -3.23 0.03
N GLU A 44 14.67 -2.43 0.99
CA GLU A 44 15.33 -2.23 2.29
C GLU A 44 14.24 -2.03 3.34
N GLY A 45 14.49 -2.51 4.56
CA GLY A 45 13.61 -2.31 5.69
C GLY A 45 14.38 -1.83 6.91
N HIS A 46 13.86 -0.82 7.60
CA HIS A 46 14.41 -0.37 8.87
C HIS A 46 13.27 0.02 9.83
N THR A 47 13.14 -0.74 10.89
CA THR A 47 12.11 -0.53 11.91
C THR A 47 12.73 -0.36 13.29
N LYS A 48 12.05 0.44 14.12
CA LYS A 48 12.36 0.60 15.54
C LYS A 48 11.14 0.14 16.33
N TYR A 49 11.32 -0.87 17.15
CA TYR A 49 10.28 -1.40 18.02
C TYR A 49 10.53 -0.97 19.46
N ASP A 50 9.53 -0.41 20.08
CA ASP A 50 9.53 -0.08 21.50
C ASP A 50 8.68 -1.12 22.26
N PRO A 51 9.31 -2.01 23.07
CA PRO A 51 8.59 -3.05 23.79
C PRO A 51 7.77 -2.54 24.98
N GLU A 52 7.96 -1.30 25.42
CA GLU A 52 7.18 -0.71 26.54
C GLU A 52 5.81 -0.22 26.03
N THR A 53 5.76 0.26 24.79
CA THR A 53 4.56 0.84 24.17
C THR A 53 3.95 -0.05 23.08
N ASP A 54 4.61 -1.15 22.72
CA ASP A 54 4.28 -2.01 21.57
C ASP A 54 4.22 -1.25 20.22
N ILE A 55 4.96 -0.14 20.12
CA ILE A 55 4.99 0.69 18.92
C ILE A 55 6.14 0.25 18.00
N ILE A 56 5.79 -0.04 16.75
CA ILE A 56 6.73 -0.19 15.64
C ILE A 56 6.76 1.10 14.84
N ASN A 57 7.96 1.66 14.66
CA ASN A 57 8.21 2.81 13.82
C ASN A 57 8.95 2.38 12.55
N TYR A 58 8.29 2.48 11.40
CA TYR A 58 8.90 2.34 10.08
C TYR A 58 9.60 3.64 9.72
N VAL A 59 10.92 3.62 9.71
CA VAL A 59 11.74 4.83 9.56
C VAL A 59 11.60 5.38 8.12
N GLU A 60 11.29 6.66 8.01
CA GLU A 60 11.10 7.35 6.74
C GLU A 60 12.31 7.19 5.80
N GLY A 61 12.04 6.91 4.52
CA GLY A 61 13.04 6.73 3.47
C GLY A 61 13.92 5.48 3.61
N LYS A 62 13.59 4.61 4.58
CA LYS A 62 14.34 3.37 4.89
C LYS A 62 13.52 2.10 4.71
N ASN A 63 12.28 2.22 4.26
CA ASN A 63 11.40 1.07 4.04
C ASN A 63 10.81 1.21 2.64
N TYR A 64 11.47 0.56 1.68
CA TYR A 64 11.00 0.62 0.31
C TYR A 64 11.09 -0.72 -0.39
N TYR A 65 10.24 -0.87 -1.40
CA TYR A 65 10.29 -1.91 -2.41
C TYR A 65 10.37 -1.25 -3.78
N LYS A 66 11.27 -1.69 -4.61
CA LYS A 66 11.43 -1.19 -5.98
C LYS A 66 11.35 -2.33 -6.97
N LEU A 67 10.49 -2.17 -7.96
CA LEU A 67 10.52 -2.93 -9.21
C LEU A 67 11.23 -2.07 -10.26
N GLU A 68 12.33 -2.56 -10.81
CA GLU A 68 13.08 -1.84 -11.84
C GLU A 68 12.22 -1.63 -13.08
N ASP A 69 12.26 -0.44 -13.67
CA ASP A 69 11.39 0.00 -14.78
C ASP A 69 9.88 -0.16 -14.49
N GLY A 70 9.49 -0.12 -13.23
CA GLY A 70 8.11 -0.31 -12.80
C GLY A 70 7.64 0.71 -11.79
N PHE A 71 8.03 0.55 -10.54
CA PHE A 71 7.65 1.46 -9.47
C PHE A 71 8.61 1.38 -8.28
N LYS A 72 8.57 2.42 -7.45
CA LYS A 72 9.14 2.38 -6.11
C LYS A 72 8.04 2.70 -5.09
N LEU A 73 7.89 1.83 -4.11
CA LEU A 73 6.96 1.96 -3.01
C LEU A 73 7.75 2.27 -1.73
N ASP A 74 7.51 3.42 -1.12
CA ASP A 74 8.02 3.78 0.20
C ASP A 74 6.89 3.77 1.23
N ILE A 75 7.18 3.21 2.42
CA ILE A 75 6.24 3.18 3.54
C ILE A 75 6.97 3.68 4.79
N SER A 76 6.36 4.62 5.48
CA SER A 76 6.82 5.05 6.80
C SER A 76 5.64 5.26 7.74
N GLY A 77 5.88 5.22 9.05
CA GLY A 77 4.80 5.45 10.01
C GLY A 77 5.01 4.74 11.34
N LYS A 78 4.07 4.97 12.24
CA LYS A 78 4.06 4.40 13.58
C LYS A 78 2.77 3.63 13.80
N PHE A 79 2.92 2.38 14.21
CA PHE A 79 1.83 1.45 14.45
C PHE A 79 2.04 0.76 15.79
N GLU A 80 0.95 0.55 16.54
CA GLU A 80 0.94 -0.21 17.79
C GLU A 80 0.17 -1.51 17.56
N GLY A 81 0.52 -2.58 18.28
CA GLY A 81 -0.15 -3.88 18.22
C GLY A 81 0.29 -4.77 17.05
N LEU A 82 1.29 -4.36 16.26
CA LEU A 82 1.78 -5.15 15.12
C LEU A 82 2.79 -6.24 15.50
N LYS A 83 3.25 -6.28 16.76
CA LYS A 83 4.24 -7.28 17.18
C LYS A 83 3.75 -8.71 16.96
N ALA A 84 2.50 -8.99 17.29
CA ALA A 84 1.90 -10.31 17.08
C ALA A 84 1.92 -10.71 15.59
N MET A 85 1.64 -9.80 14.67
CA MET A 85 1.75 -10.03 13.22
C MET A 85 3.20 -10.26 12.78
N SER A 86 4.12 -9.47 13.30
CA SER A 86 5.55 -9.59 12.98
C SER A 86 6.16 -10.89 13.47
N ASP A 87 5.83 -11.29 14.71
CA ASP A 87 6.28 -12.56 15.29
C ASP A 87 5.73 -13.75 14.49
N MET A 88 4.48 -13.67 14.06
CA MET A 88 3.82 -14.69 13.27
C MET A 88 4.39 -14.77 11.85
N ALA A 89 4.60 -13.64 11.17
CA ALA A 89 5.24 -13.60 9.86
C ALA A 89 6.65 -14.21 9.89
N SER A 90 7.37 -13.98 10.99
CA SER A 90 8.69 -14.57 11.23
C SER A 90 8.62 -16.08 11.45
N ALA A 91 7.60 -16.57 12.16
CA ALA A 91 7.39 -17.99 12.38
C ALA A 91 6.99 -18.73 11.09
N THR A 92 6.10 -18.13 10.29
CA THR A 92 5.64 -18.69 9.00
C THR A 92 6.76 -18.75 7.95
N ALA A 93 7.70 -17.81 7.99
CA ALA A 93 8.86 -17.81 7.09
C ALA A 93 9.84 -18.97 7.39
N MET A 94 9.73 -19.61 8.55
CA MET A 94 10.57 -20.75 8.98
C MET A 94 9.88 -22.10 8.80
N ASP A 95 8.56 -22.14 8.57
CA ASP A 95 7.79 -23.37 8.46
C ASP A 95 6.81 -23.26 7.29
N ASP A 96 7.10 -23.96 6.21
CA ASP A 96 6.51 -23.80 4.86
C ASP A 96 5.00 -24.20 4.80
N ASP A 97 4.40 -24.71 5.89
CA ASP A 97 3.07 -25.34 5.88
C ASP A 97 2.01 -24.64 6.77
N THR A 98 2.32 -23.55 7.45
CA THR A 98 1.35 -22.89 8.35
C THR A 98 1.07 -21.44 7.97
N ALA A 99 0.09 -21.25 7.07
CA ALA A 99 -0.52 -19.93 6.94
C ALA A 99 -1.16 -19.51 8.29
N PRO A 100 -1.06 -18.23 8.67
CA PRO A 100 -1.72 -17.73 9.89
C PRO A 100 -3.21 -18.07 9.87
N SER A 101 -3.77 -18.52 10.99
CA SER A 101 -5.21 -18.70 11.08
C SER A 101 -5.93 -17.35 10.98
N GLU A 102 -7.11 -17.33 10.37
CA GLU A 102 -7.94 -16.12 10.25
C GLU A 102 -8.12 -15.43 11.62
N ASP A 103 -8.33 -16.21 12.69
CA ASP A 103 -8.51 -15.70 14.06
C ASP A 103 -7.31 -14.89 14.57
N VAL A 104 -6.09 -15.24 14.19
CA VAL A 104 -4.87 -14.52 14.63
C VAL A 104 -4.70 -13.23 13.84
N MET A 105 -5.04 -13.24 12.56
CA MET A 105 -5.04 -12.05 11.70
C MET A 105 -6.09 -11.05 12.19
N ASP A 106 -7.30 -11.51 12.46
CA ASP A 106 -8.40 -10.67 12.95
C ASP A 106 -8.06 -10.05 14.30
N ASN A 107 -7.50 -10.83 15.23
CA ASN A 107 -7.07 -10.34 16.55
C ASN A 107 -5.95 -9.28 16.43
N ALA A 108 -4.99 -9.48 15.53
CA ALA A 108 -3.94 -8.50 15.28
C ALA A 108 -4.49 -7.20 14.69
N LEU A 109 -5.42 -7.28 13.74
CA LEU A 109 -6.09 -6.12 13.15
C LEU A 109 -6.95 -5.39 14.17
N GLU A 110 -7.70 -6.09 15.02
CA GLU A 110 -8.51 -5.50 16.08
C GLU A 110 -7.69 -4.68 17.09
N ASN A 111 -6.48 -5.14 17.38
CA ASN A 111 -5.59 -4.49 18.33
C ASN A 111 -4.68 -3.42 17.71
N MET A 112 -4.64 -3.35 16.39
CA MET A 112 -3.79 -2.39 15.69
C MET A 112 -4.25 -0.95 15.93
N VAL A 113 -3.27 -0.09 16.28
CA VAL A 113 -3.47 1.36 16.42
C VAL A 113 -2.55 2.09 15.44
N ILE A 114 -3.10 3.00 14.68
CA ILE A 114 -2.40 3.82 13.69
C ILE A 114 -2.11 5.18 14.32
N HIS A 115 -0.86 5.50 14.56
CA HIS A 115 -0.41 6.82 15.03
C HIS A 115 -0.17 7.79 13.87
N GLY A 116 0.05 7.25 12.68
CA GLY A 116 0.24 7.98 11.45
C GLY A 116 1.10 7.18 10.48
N PHE A 117 0.90 7.43 9.19
CA PHE A 117 1.69 6.79 8.15
C PHE A 117 1.81 7.67 6.90
N THR A 118 2.82 7.39 6.13
CA THR A 118 3.01 7.92 4.78
C THR A 118 3.27 6.74 3.84
N PHE A 119 2.54 6.73 2.77
CA PHE A 119 2.69 5.82 1.65
C PHE A 119 3.07 6.65 0.42
N SER A 120 4.14 6.29 -0.27
CA SER A 120 4.55 6.96 -1.50
C SER A 120 4.80 5.93 -2.59
N LEU A 121 4.15 6.11 -3.73
CA LEU A 121 4.30 5.29 -4.91
C LEU A 121 4.86 6.14 -6.04
N ASP A 122 6.11 5.90 -6.40
CA ASP A 122 6.78 6.51 -7.53
C ASP A 122 6.65 5.59 -8.75
N ASP A 123 5.96 6.04 -9.79
CA ASP A 123 5.73 5.23 -11.00
C ASP A 123 6.89 5.41 -11.99
N ASP A 124 7.54 4.33 -12.32
CA ASP A 124 8.59 4.23 -13.34
C ASP A 124 8.09 3.46 -14.57
N GLY A 125 6.86 3.76 -14.99
CA GLY A 125 6.23 3.22 -16.19
C GLY A 125 5.28 2.05 -15.99
N MET A 126 5.10 1.55 -14.75
CA MET A 126 4.22 0.42 -14.47
C MET A 126 2.76 0.70 -14.81
N LEU A 127 2.28 1.91 -14.50
CA LEU A 127 0.89 2.27 -14.75
C LEU A 127 0.57 2.27 -16.25
N ASN A 128 1.46 2.80 -17.07
CA ASN A 128 1.30 2.77 -18.52
C ASN A 128 1.35 1.34 -19.08
N ARG A 129 2.24 0.48 -18.56
CA ARG A 129 2.31 -0.93 -18.95
C ARG A 129 1.02 -1.66 -18.59
N ALA A 130 0.48 -1.41 -17.39
CA ALA A 130 -0.78 -2.02 -16.95
C ALA A 130 -1.96 -1.61 -17.85
N PHE A 131 -2.10 -0.33 -18.19
CA PHE A 131 -3.15 0.13 -19.10
C PHE A 131 -3.00 -0.42 -20.53
N ASN A 132 -1.77 -0.50 -21.04
CA ASN A 132 -1.52 -1.10 -22.35
C ASN A 132 -1.86 -2.60 -22.36
N ALA A 133 -1.48 -3.34 -21.31
CA ALA A 133 -1.81 -4.74 -21.16
C ALA A 133 -3.32 -4.98 -21.09
N TYR A 134 -4.02 -4.17 -20.29
CA TYR A 134 -5.48 -4.24 -20.19
C TYR A 134 -6.16 -3.92 -21.52
N GLY A 135 -5.75 -2.85 -22.20
CA GLY A 135 -6.28 -2.48 -23.51
C GLY A 135 -6.06 -3.57 -24.56
N ALA A 136 -4.87 -4.20 -24.58
CA ALA A 136 -4.59 -5.32 -25.47
C ALA A 136 -5.47 -6.55 -25.19
N GLN A 137 -5.83 -6.79 -23.93
CA GLN A 137 -6.68 -7.91 -23.52
C GLN A 137 -8.17 -7.63 -23.79
N SER A 138 -8.65 -6.41 -23.49
CA SER A 138 -10.06 -6.01 -23.63
C SER A 138 -10.42 -5.55 -25.03
N GLY A 139 -9.45 -5.18 -25.86
CA GLY A 139 -9.65 -4.54 -27.16
C GLY A 139 -10.02 -3.05 -27.04
N GLU A 140 -9.84 -2.44 -25.87
CA GLU A 140 -10.12 -1.03 -25.62
C GLU A 140 -8.84 -0.17 -25.78
N ASP A 141 -9.03 1.10 -26.13
CA ASP A 141 -7.92 2.04 -26.15
C ASP A 141 -7.45 2.36 -24.72
N PRO A 142 -6.15 2.21 -24.38
CA PRO A 142 -5.63 2.47 -23.05
C PRO A 142 -5.97 3.86 -22.52
N GLN A 143 -5.99 4.87 -23.38
CA GLN A 143 -6.36 6.23 -23.01
C GLN A 143 -7.85 6.36 -22.68
N GLN A 144 -8.70 5.62 -23.39
CA GLN A 144 -10.13 5.58 -23.08
C GLN A 144 -10.37 4.93 -21.71
N VAL A 145 -9.65 3.86 -21.37
CA VAL A 145 -9.72 3.21 -20.05
C VAL A 145 -9.30 4.18 -18.95
N LYS A 146 -8.18 4.91 -19.13
CA LYS A 146 -7.76 5.97 -18.20
C LYS A 146 -8.84 7.03 -17.99
N ASN A 147 -9.41 7.52 -19.07
CA ASN A 147 -10.45 8.57 -19.02
C ASN A 147 -11.72 8.09 -18.30
N GLN A 148 -12.12 6.83 -18.52
CA GLN A 148 -13.26 6.21 -17.81
C GLN A 148 -12.98 6.14 -16.31
N LEU A 149 -11.78 5.70 -15.92
CA LEU A 149 -11.38 5.58 -14.51
C LEU A 149 -11.36 6.94 -13.81
N VAL A 150 -10.77 7.96 -14.45
CA VAL A 150 -10.78 9.35 -13.95
C VAL A 150 -12.21 9.89 -13.84
N GLY A 151 -13.08 9.58 -14.82
CA GLY A 151 -14.49 9.94 -14.77
C GLY A 151 -15.24 9.31 -13.60
N LEU A 152 -14.98 8.04 -13.29
CA LEU A 152 -15.55 7.37 -12.12
C LEU A 152 -15.07 8.01 -10.81
N MET A 153 -13.78 8.33 -10.71
CA MET A 153 -13.22 9.00 -9.53
C MET A 153 -13.82 10.40 -9.32
N ALA A 154 -14.13 11.13 -10.38
CA ALA A 154 -14.79 12.43 -10.28
C ALA A 154 -16.21 12.35 -9.68
N MET A 155 -16.86 11.20 -9.75
CA MET A 155 -18.17 10.97 -9.16
C MET A 155 -18.10 10.55 -7.68
N ALA A 156 -16.95 10.08 -7.21
CA ALA A 156 -16.79 9.52 -5.86
C ALA A 156 -17.17 10.49 -4.73
N PRO A 157 -16.84 11.81 -4.76
CA PRO A 157 -17.27 12.75 -3.72
C PRO A 157 -18.80 12.90 -3.62
N MET A 158 -19.51 12.81 -4.76
CA MET A 158 -20.97 12.88 -4.78
C MET A 158 -21.58 11.62 -4.16
N MET A 159 -21.02 10.45 -4.42
CA MET A 159 -21.45 9.18 -3.83
C MET A 159 -21.16 9.18 -2.31
N ALA A 160 -20.00 9.69 -1.90
CA ALA A 160 -19.62 9.81 -0.51
C ALA A 160 -20.55 10.71 0.31
N ALA A 161 -21.03 11.81 -0.27
CA ALA A 161 -21.97 12.73 0.39
C ALA A 161 -23.26 12.03 0.85
N GLY A 162 -23.68 10.94 0.18
CA GLY A 162 -24.85 10.13 0.58
C GLY A 162 -24.56 9.10 1.67
N SER A 163 -23.28 8.79 1.94
CA SER A 163 -22.85 7.75 2.91
C SER A 163 -22.37 8.32 4.26
N GLY A 164 -22.39 9.64 4.44
CA GLY A 164 -21.88 10.29 5.66
C GLY A 164 -20.36 10.46 5.70
N VAL A 165 -19.62 9.99 4.70
CA VAL A 165 -18.15 10.18 4.61
C VAL A 165 -17.83 11.63 4.25
N ASP A 166 -16.79 12.19 4.86
CA ASP A 166 -16.33 13.55 4.56
C ASP A 166 -15.95 13.70 3.07
N ALA A 167 -16.73 14.51 2.35
CA ALA A 167 -16.53 14.73 0.93
C ALA A 167 -15.17 15.41 0.61
N SER A 168 -14.61 16.17 1.56
CA SER A 168 -13.29 16.79 1.38
C SER A 168 -12.17 15.76 1.40
N LEU A 169 -12.28 14.75 2.26
CA LEU A 169 -11.37 13.61 2.31
C LEU A 169 -11.40 12.82 0.98
N VAL A 170 -12.60 12.49 0.52
CA VAL A 170 -12.77 11.76 -0.75
C VAL A 170 -12.24 12.58 -1.92
N THR A 171 -12.51 13.89 -1.96
CA THR A 171 -12.02 14.79 -3.00
C THR A 171 -10.51 14.87 -3.04
N GLU A 172 -9.85 14.94 -1.89
CA GLU A 172 -8.39 14.98 -1.78
C GLU A 172 -7.76 13.71 -2.37
N VAL A 173 -8.22 12.54 -1.91
CA VAL A 173 -7.67 11.25 -2.34
C VAL A 173 -7.96 11.01 -3.82
N THR A 174 -9.20 11.19 -4.27
CA THR A 174 -9.56 10.95 -5.68
C THR A 174 -8.93 11.95 -6.62
N GLY A 175 -8.71 13.19 -6.17
CA GLY A 175 -7.99 14.20 -6.92
C GLY A 175 -6.53 13.81 -7.16
N ALA A 176 -5.83 13.35 -6.12
CA ALA A 176 -4.45 12.88 -6.22
C ALA A 176 -4.34 11.63 -7.11
N LEU A 177 -5.25 10.65 -6.94
CA LEU A 177 -5.30 9.45 -7.76
C LEU A 177 -5.61 9.76 -9.23
N SER A 178 -6.57 10.64 -9.51
CA SER A 178 -6.89 11.06 -10.88
C SER A 178 -5.71 11.75 -11.55
N SER A 179 -5.02 12.61 -10.81
CA SER A 179 -3.78 13.26 -11.29
C SER A 179 -2.69 12.22 -11.57
N PHE A 180 -2.51 11.24 -10.68
CA PHE A 180 -1.53 10.17 -10.85
C PHE A 180 -1.84 9.27 -12.06
N ILE A 181 -3.10 8.92 -12.29
CA ILE A 181 -3.51 8.13 -13.46
C ILE A 181 -3.26 8.91 -14.76
N THR A 182 -3.48 10.23 -14.75
CA THR A 182 -3.33 11.09 -15.93
C THR A 182 -1.88 11.37 -16.26
N ASP A 183 -1.09 11.73 -15.25
CA ASP A 183 0.34 12.07 -15.34
C ASP A 183 1.08 11.41 -14.18
N PRO A 184 1.46 10.13 -14.31
CA PRO A 184 2.10 9.38 -13.24
C PRO A 184 3.44 10.00 -12.83
N LYS A 185 3.56 10.31 -11.55
CA LYS A 185 4.76 10.80 -10.88
C LYS A 185 4.90 10.07 -9.54
N THR A 186 4.96 10.81 -8.44
CA THR A 186 4.95 10.24 -7.10
C THR A 186 3.62 10.51 -6.42
N LEU A 187 2.77 9.47 -6.32
CA LEU A 187 1.57 9.51 -5.49
C LEU A 187 1.97 9.37 -4.03
N THR A 188 1.70 10.38 -3.23
CA THR A 188 1.91 10.33 -1.78
C THR A 188 0.58 10.48 -1.06
N ILE A 189 0.30 9.58 -0.12
CA ILE A 189 -0.82 9.65 0.81
C ILE A 189 -0.24 9.62 2.22
N ALA A 190 -0.52 10.65 3.00
CA ALA A 190 -0.11 10.74 4.39
C ALA A 190 -1.31 10.96 5.30
N VAL A 191 -1.27 10.29 6.44
CA VAL A 191 -2.27 10.38 7.50
C VAL A 191 -1.54 10.59 8.81
N ALA A 192 -1.85 11.67 9.52
CA ALA A 192 -1.29 12.02 10.83
C ALA A 192 -2.43 12.40 11.78
N PRO A 193 -3.24 11.44 12.25
CA PRO A 193 -4.45 11.72 12.99
C PRO A 193 -4.17 12.47 14.29
N GLN A 194 -5.08 13.34 14.72
CA GLN A 194 -4.95 14.11 15.95
C GLN A 194 -4.87 13.21 17.19
N GLU A 195 -5.54 12.06 17.13
CA GLU A 195 -5.46 11.00 18.14
C GLU A 195 -5.23 9.66 17.42
N PRO A 196 -4.46 8.72 18.02
CA PRO A 196 -4.21 7.43 17.42
C PRO A 196 -5.50 6.68 17.09
N LEU A 197 -5.56 6.11 15.89
CA LEU A 197 -6.75 5.42 15.36
C LEU A 197 -6.67 3.93 15.61
N ARG A 198 -7.59 3.40 16.39
CA ARG A 198 -7.74 1.95 16.57
C ARG A 198 -8.52 1.37 15.38
N VAL A 199 -7.97 0.35 14.72
CA VAL A 199 -8.58 -0.24 13.52
C VAL A 199 -9.94 -0.86 13.82
N SER A 200 -10.12 -1.51 14.97
CA SER A 200 -11.43 -2.03 15.38
C SER A 200 -12.48 -0.93 15.56
N THR A 201 -12.09 0.28 15.97
CA THR A 201 -13.01 1.42 16.05
C THR A 201 -13.45 1.88 14.66
N LEU A 202 -12.53 1.87 13.69
CA LEU A 202 -12.85 2.21 12.29
C LEU A 202 -13.78 1.17 11.67
N ALA A 203 -13.51 -0.12 11.90
CA ALA A 203 -14.28 -1.23 11.35
C ALA A 203 -15.73 -1.28 11.90
N ASN A 204 -15.94 -0.85 13.15
CA ASN A 204 -17.21 -0.89 13.85
C ASN A 204 -17.87 0.51 13.98
N MET A 205 -17.46 1.47 13.17
CA MET A 205 -17.96 2.84 13.24
C MET A 205 -19.34 2.95 12.59
N ASP A 206 -20.36 3.23 13.40
CA ASP A 206 -21.73 3.43 12.91
C ASP A 206 -21.89 4.76 12.14
N ASP A 207 -21.09 5.77 12.48
CA ASP A 207 -21.11 7.10 11.85
C ASP A 207 -19.73 7.51 11.33
N PRO A 208 -19.46 7.32 10.04
CA PRO A 208 -18.19 7.69 9.42
C PRO A 208 -17.96 9.21 9.33
N SER A 209 -18.95 10.04 9.65
CA SER A 209 -18.82 11.51 9.59
C SER A 209 -17.79 12.08 10.57
N ALA A 210 -17.45 11.33 11.62
CA ALA A 210 -16.39 11.69 12.56
C ALA A 210 -14.98 11.64 11.92
N LEU A 211 -14.79 10.83 10.87
CA LEU A 211 -13.54 10.73 10.13
C LEU A 211 -13.43 11.85 9.10
N THR A 212 -13.14 13.06 9.58
CA THR A 212 -12.92 14.19 8.69
C THR A 212 -11.48 14.25 8.20
N LYS A 213 -11.26 14.91 7.05
CA LYS A 213 -9.91 15.22 6.56
C LYS A 213 -9.07 15.93 7.62
N ALA A 214 -9.66 16.86 8.36
CA ALA A 214 -8.99 17.62 9.43
C ALA A 214 -8.63 16.76 10.64
N TYR A 215 -9.47 15.77 10.99
CA TYR A 215 -9.19 14.84 12.09
C TYR A 215 -8.04 13.89 11.74
N LEU A 216 -8.02 13.40 10.50
CA LEU A 216 -6.99 12.51 9.99
C LEU A 216 -5.69 13.23 9.63
N ASP A 217 -5.71 14.56 9.52
CA ASP A 217 -4.64 15.36 8.89
C ASP A 217 -4.17 14.69 7.60
N LEU A 218 -5.18 14.31 6.78
CA LEU A 218 -4.92 13.59 5.55
C LEU A 218 -4.45 14.54 4.46
N SER A 219 -3.38 14.16 3.81
CA SER A 219 -2.93 14.78 2.56
C SER A 219 -2.71 13.72 1.48
N ALA A 220 -3.09 14.05 0.24
CA ALA A 220 -2.84 13.21 -0.93
C ALA A 220 -2.34 14.09 -2.07
N THR A 221 -1.22 13.74 -2.68
CA THR A 221 -0.58 14.52 -3.74
C THR A 221 0.01 13.63 -4.82
N ASN A 222 0.13 14.17 -6.03
CA ASN A 222 0.93 13.60 -7.11
C ASN A 222 1.96 14.68 -7.55
N LYS A 223 3.24 14.46 -7.31
CA LYS A 223 4.32 15.46 -7.55
C LYS A 223 5.49 14.85 -8.29
#